data_c43816180ac3e1e487a91e953019b422
#
_entry.id   c43816180ac3e1e487a91e953019b422
#
_cell.length_a   1.000
_cell.length_b   1.000
_cell.length_c   1.000
_cell.angle_alpha   90.00
_cell.angle_beta   90.00
_cell.angle_gamma   90.00
#
_symmetry.space_group_name_H-M   'P 1'
#
loop_
_entity.id
_entity.type
_entity.pdbx_description
1 polymer ?
#
loop_
_entity_poly.entity_id
_entity_poly.type
_entity_poly.pdbx_seq_one_letter_code
_entity_poly.pdbx_strand_id
1 'polypeptide(L)'
;KMATNFGLASLYNVFVLGNTSLSNTDAEGRVAVGGNATLSNYGVGANISPLPPANTDPSFVVQGNVDVTNGSNASGNTVISPTSTIINYTMGNPNASLVVGNPIAFVEAERYLKCASTFWNTLAANGSGAVLFNQLTLTGINENLNIFNFDGGNIYGTGISLNQLNGINIVAPLNATILINVRGTNIQFGSYQIFRNGIVATRENARKIVWNFPEALTWTNSTTAIYGSVLAPFAAANTTYSQINGNIVFASFTGNAESHNELFIGELPEATSCLPVSTTTSTSTTSTTSSSTTSS
;
A
#
# COMPACT_ATOMS: atom_id res chain seq x y z
N LYS A 1 -3.42 -2.21 -19.67
CA LYS A 1 -4.10 -1.31 -18.71
C LYS A 1 -3.52 -1.68 -17.35
N MET A 2 -2.68 -0.83 -16.74
CA MET A 2 -2.25 -1.06 -15.36
C MET A 2 -3.50 -1.06 -14.48
N ALA A 3 -3.60 -2.03 -13.57
CA ALA A 3 -4.65 -2.05 -12.56
C ALA A 3 -4.58 -0.72 -11.79
N THR A 4 -5.67 0.02 -11.78
CA THR A 4 -5.74 1.39 -11.24
C THR A 4 -5.86 1.43 -9.72
N ASN A 5 -5.93 0.27 -9.03
CA ASN A 5 -6.22 0.19 -7.60
C ASN A 5 -5.36 1.13 -6.74
N PHE A 6 -4.06 0.87 -6.64
CA PHE A 6 -3.14 1.70 -5.85
C PHE A 6 -2.21 2.57 -6.71
N GLY A 7 -2.53 2.74 -8.00
CA GLY A 7 -1.72 3.52 -8.92
C GLY A 7 -0.25 3.07 -8.92
N LEU A 8 0.66 4.02 -8.75
CA LEU A 8 2.10 3.72 -8.71
C LEU A 8 2.52 2.77 -7.59
N ALA A 9 1.77 2.70 -6.50
CA ALA A 9 2.05 1.80 -5.37
C ALA A 9 1.65 0.34 -5.64
N SER A 10 0.90 0.04 -6.72
CA SER A 10 0.41 -1.32 -6.99
C SER A 10 1.51 -2.37 -7.15
N LEU A 11 2.70 -1.98 -7.58
CA LEU A 11 3.84 -2.88 -7.78
C LEU A 11 4.72 -3.05 -6.53
N TYR A 12 4.42 -2.32 -5.45
CA TYR A 12 5.25 -2.29 -4.25
C TYR A 12 4.57 -3.04 -3.10
N ASN A 13 5.35 -3.87 -2.45
CA ASN A 13 4.96 -4.52 -1.20
C ASN A 13 4.90 -3.49 -0.07
N VAL A 14 5.91 -2.60 0.00
CA VAL A 14 5.96 -1.48 0.95
C VAL A 14 6.09 -0.17 0.20
N PHE A 15 5.15 0.74 0.39
CA PHE A 15 5.14 2.07 -0.21
C PHE A 15 4.90 3.13 0.87
N VAL A 16 5.98 3.81 1.28
CA VAL A 16 5.93 4.82 2.34
C VAL A 16 6.00 6.21 1.70
N LEU A 17 5.01 7.05 1.97
CA LEU A 17 4.93 8.40 1.39
C LEU A 17 5.99 9.34 1.96
N GLY A 18 6.33 9.18 3.23
CA GLY A 18 7.34 9.95 3.95
C GLY A 18 8.51 9.09 4.42
N ASN A 19 8.91 9.27 5.68
CA ASN A 19 10.06 8.59 6.26
C ASN A 19 9.76 7.17 6.72
N THR A 20 10.76 6.31 6.69
CA THR A 20 10.69 4.97 7.26
C THR A 20 11.90 4.66 8.15
N SER A 21 11.65 3.85 9.19
CA SER A 21 12.70 3.30 10.06
C SER A 21 12.33 1.86 10.42
N LEU A 22 12.95 0.89 9.74
CA LEU A 22 12.63 -0.53 9.85
C LEU A 22 13.88 -1.33 10.22
N SER A 23 13.71 -2.36 11.04
CA SER A 23 14.84 -3.16 11.50
C SER A 23 14.48 -4.60 11.80
N ASN A 24 15.48 -5.49 11.67
CA ASN A 24 15.44 -6.91 12.08
C ASN A 24 14.30 -7.70 11.43
N THR A 25 14.03 -7.43 10.17
CA THR A 25 12.99 -8.08 9.37
C THR A 25 13.25 -7.83 7.88
N ASP A 26 12.25 -8.05 7.04
CA ASP A 26 12.35 -7.86 5.59
C ASP A 26 11.01 -7.47 4.95
N ALA A 27 11.13 -6.99 3.73
CA ALA A 27 10.06 -6.96 2.74
C ALA A 27 10.39 -7.95 1.62
N GLU A 28 9.58 -8.96 1.46
CA GLU A 28 9.78 -9.94 0.38
C GLU A 28 9.68 -9.32 -1.01
N GLY A 29 8.92 -8.24 -1.16
CA GLY A 29 8.70 -7.53 -2.42
C GLY A 29 9.47 -6.22 -2.53
N ARG A 30 8.99 -5.35 -3.43
CA ARG A 30 9.55 -4.03 -3.70
C ARG A 30 9.23 -3.04 -2.57
N VAL A 31 10.19 -2.16 -2.30
CA VAL A 31 10.07 -1.10 -1.29
C VAL A 31 10.28 0.27 -1.94
N ALA A 32 9.38 1.21 -1.68
CA ALA A 32 9.50 2.60 -2.11
C ALA A 32 9.30 3.55 -0.92
N VAL A 33 10.19 4.53 -0.79
CA VAL A 33 10.21 5.50 0.32
C VAL A 33 10.30 6.92 -0.25
N GLY A 34 9.26 7.72 -0.04
CA GLY A 34 9.18 9.11 -0.51
C GLY A 34 9.99 10.10 0.33
N GLY A 35 10.34 9.72 1.55
CA GLY A 35 11.22 10.47 2.45
C GLY A 35 12.55 9.77 2.69
N ASN A 36 13.06 9.89 3.92
CA ASN A 36 14.29 9.26 4.35
C ASN A 36 14.06 7.78 4.70
N ALA A 37 15.02 6.94 4.34
CA ALA A 37 15.02 5.53 4.68
C ALA A 37 16.15 5.22 5.67
N THR A 38 15.79 4.76 6.87
CA THR A 38 16.70 4.21 7.87
C THR A 38 16.39 2.72 8.02
N LEU A 39 17.28 1.86 7.55
CA LEU A 39 17.11 0.40 7.60
C LEU A 39 18.30 -0.23 8.33
N SER A 40 18.02 -1.21 9.19
CA SER A 40 19.05 -1.95 9.91
C SER A 40 18.69 -3.44 9.98
N ASN A 41 19.59 -4.32 9.56
CA ASN A 41 19.33 -5.76 9.46
C ASN A 41 18.02 -6.01 8.67
N TYR A 42 17.92 -5.44 7.47
CA TYR A 42 16.67 -5.43 6.70
C TYR A 42 16.88 -5.94 5.28
N GLY A 43 16.05 -6.90 4.85
CA GLY A 43 16.05 -7.45 3.51
C GLY A 43 15.00 -6.81 2.61
N VAL A 44 15.30 -6.73 1.31
CA VAL A 44 14.38 -6.26 0.26
C VAL A 44 14.37 -7.24 -0.90
N GLY A 45 13.19 -7.59 -1.39
CA GLY A 45 13.02 -8.22 -2.69
C GLY A 45 13.37 -9.70 -2.78
N ALA A 46 13.40 -10.42 -1.66
CA ALA A 46 13.74 -11.85 -1.66
C ALA A 46 12.71 -12.75 -2.38
N ASN A 47 11.47 -12.26 -2.57
CA ASN A 47 10.39 -13.00 -3.21
C ASN A 47 9.73 -12.20 -4.35
N ILE A 48 10.53 -11.51 -5.17
CA ILE A 48 10.09 -10.91 -6.42
C ILE A 48 10.21 -11.95 -7.52
N SER A 49 9.09 -12.35 -8.13
CA SER A 49 9.06 -13.34 -9.21
C SER A 49 8.56 -12.72 -10.52
N PRO A 50 9.16 -13.04 -11.66
CA PRO A 50 10.41 -13.81 -11.79
C PRO A 50 11.61 -13.01 -11.30
N LEU A 51 12.63 -13.69 -10.75
CA LEU A 51 13.95 -13.12 -10.46
C LEU A 51 14.76 -13.15 -11.76
N PRO A 52 14.86 -12.05 -12.51
CA PRO A 52 15.69 -12.06 -13.74
C PRO A 52 17.16 -12.06 -13.37
N PRO A 53 18.03 -12.75 -14.17
CA PRO A 53 19.47 -12.82 -13.90
C PRO A 53 20.18 -11.47 -13.99
N ALA A 54 19.55 -10.46 -14.59
CA ALA A 54 20.02 -9.08 -14.66
C ALA A 54 18.83 -8.15 -14.48
N ASN A 55 18.24 -8.17 -13.28
CA ASN A 55 17.08 -7.33 -13.00
C ASN A 55 17.54 -5.89 -12.75
N THR A 56 17.22 -5.01 -13.69
CA THR A 56 17.47 -3.57 -13.56
C THR A 56 16.21 -2.80 -13.10
N ASP A 57 15.09 -3.49 -12.93
CA ASP A 57 13.87 -2.87 -12.44
C ASP A 57 14.07 -2.38 -11.00
N PRO A 58 13.62 -1.15 -10.66
CA PRO A 58 13.73 -0.66 -9.31
C PRO A 58 12.97 -1.54 -8.30
N SER A 59 13.70 -2.08 -7.33
CA SER A 59 13.12 -2.88 -6.24
C SER A 59 13.19 -2.17 -4.89
N PHE A 60 14.18 -1.28 -4.72
CA PHE A 60 14.29 -0.41 -3.56
C PHE A 60 14.49 1.03 -4.04
N VAL A 61 13.53 1.90 -3.78
CA VAL A 61 13.53 3.30 -4.23
C VAL A 61 13.46 4.23 -3.03
N VAL A 62 14.37 5.18 -2.95
CA VAL A 62 14.39 6.19 -1.88
C VAL A 62 14.51 7.58 -2.49
N GLN A 63 13.55 8.45 -2.18
CA GLN A 63 13.54 9.84 -2.63
C GLN A 63 14.37 10.76 -1.72
N GLY A 64 14.41 10.48 -0.42
CA GLY A 64 15.16 11.22 0.59
C GLY A 64 16.55 10.64 0.86
N ASN A 65 17.06 10.86 2.05
CA ASN A 65 18.37 10.36 2.47
C ASN A 65 18.33 8.87 2.82
N VAL A 66 19.49 8.23 2.68
CA VAL A 66 19.64 6.77 2.86
C VAL A 66 20.62 6.50 4.00
N ASP A 67 20.14 5.74 4.98
CA ASP A 67 20.93 5.19 6.06
C ASP A 67 20.60 3.69 6.21
N VAL A 68 21.38 2.86 5.52
CA VAL A 68 21.17 1.40 5.48
C VAL A 68 22.38 0.69 6.02
N THR A 69 22.20 -0.01 7.13
CA THR A 69 23.24 -0.84 7.76
C THR A 69 22.83 -2.30 7.77
N ASN A 70 23.72 -3.18 7.32
CA ASN A 70 23.53 -4.63 7.27
C ASN A 70 22.21 -5.03 6.57
N GLY A 71 21.97 -4.44 5.39
CA GLY A 71 20.82 -4.74 4.54
C GLY A 71 21.14 -5.75 3.44
N SER A 72 20.11 -6.18 2.72
CA SER A 72 20.24 -6.95 1.49
C SER A 72 19.16 -6.54 0.48
N ASN A 73 19.54 -6.47 -0.81
CA ASN A 73 18.61 -6.36 -1.90
C ASN A 73 18.80 -7.57 -2.83
N ALA A 74 17.90 -8.52 -2.73
CA ALA A 74 18.03 -9.81 -3.42
C ALA A 74 17.78 -9.70 -4.93
N SER A 75 17.02 -8.70 -5.38
CA SER A 75 16.62 -8.57 -6.78
C SER A 75 16.28 -7.13 -7.14
N GLY A 76 16.74 -6.68 -8.29
CA GLY A 76 16.46 -5.34 -8.83
C GLY A 76 17.38 -4.25 -8.27
N ASN A 77 17.36 -3.08 -8.92
CA ASN A 77 18.22 -1.98 -8.52
C ASN A 77 17.72 -1.25 -7.28
N THR A 78 18.66 -0.76 -6.48
CA THR A 78 18.40 0.31 -5.52
C THR A 78 18.53 1.64 -6.26
N VAL A 79 17.45 2.45 -6.22
CA VAL A 79 17.44 3.75 -6.90
C VAL A 79 17.28 4.85 -5.85
N ILE A 80 18.21 5.79 -5.85
CA ILE A 80 18.18 6.98 -4.99
C ILE A 80 18.02 8.25 -5.81
N SER A 81 17.36 9.26 -5.25
CA SER A 81 17.20 10.56 -5.89
C SER A 81 18.56 11.24 -6.13
N PRO A 82 18.70 12.08 -7.18
CA PRO A 82 19.88 12.91 -7.38
C PRO A 82 20.21 13.84 -6.21
N THR A 83 19.22 14.14 -5.37
CA THR A 83 19.36 14.99 -4.17
C THR A 83 19.58 14.21 -2.88
N SER A 84 19.56 12.88 -2.93
CA SER A 84 19.76 12.03 -1.75
C SER A 84 21.17 12.12 -1.22
N THR A 85 21.30 12.16 0.11
CA THR A 85 22.57 11.96 0.82
C THR A 85 22.63 10.53 1.32
N ILE A 86 23.73 9.86 1.06
CA ILE A 86 24.04 8.53 1.62
C ILE A 86 24.79 8.77 2.94
N ILE A 87 24.16 8.40 4.05
CA ILE A 87 24.77 8.42 5.38
C ILE A 87 25.54 7.11 5.57
N ASN A 88 24.85 5.98 5.39
CA ASN A 88 25.41 4.65 5.31
C ASN A 88 24.71 3.87 4.19
N TYR A 89 25.44 2.98 3.54
CA TYR A 89 24.87 2.05 2.59
C TYR A 89 25.65 0.74 2.60
N THR A 90 25.35 -0.11 3.59
CA THR A 90 25.86 -1.48 3.66
C THR A 90 24.73 -2.44 3.30
N MET A 91 24.57 -2.69 2.00
CA MET A 91 23.53 -3.55 1.45
C MET A 91 24.17 -4.57 0.52
N GLY A 92 23.96 -5.85 0.79
CA GLY A 92 24.35 -6.93 -0.11
C GLY A 92 23.44 -6.93 -1.35
N ASN A 93 24.03 -6.74 -2.53
CA ASN A 93 23.33 -6.64 -3.81
C ASN A 93 23.87 -7.64 -4.83
N PRO A 94 23.68 -8.95 -4.66
CA PRO A 94 24.30 -9.95 -5.54
C PRO A 94 23.83 -9.84 -6.99
N ASN A 95 22.63 -9.32 -7.23
CA ASN A 95 21.99 -9.20 -8.54
C ASN A 95 21.44 -7.78 -8.78
N ALA A 96 21.96 -6.76 -8.10
CA ALA A 96 21.46 -5.41 -8.16
C ALA A 96 22.58 -4.37 -8.09
N SER A 97 22.30 -3.16 -8.56
CA SER A 97 23.19 -2.01 -8.49
C SER A 97 22.53 -0.84 -7.78
N LEU A 98 23.34 0.03 -7.18
CA LEU A 98 22.92 1.35 -6.70
C LEU A 98 23.00 2.34 -7.85
N VAL A 99 21.88 2.95 -8.21
CA VAL A 99 21.79 3.91 -9.31
C VAL A 99 21.08 5.19 -8.85
N VAL A 100 21.34 6.29 -9.57
CA VAL A 100 20.68 7.57 -9.32
C VAL A 100 19.55 7.79 -10.31
N GLY A 101 18.37 8.17 -9.83
CA GLY A 101 17.19 8.42 -10.66
C GLY A 101 15.94 8.78 -9.86
N ASN A 102 14.87 9.11 -10.57
CA ASN A 102 13.56 9.40 -9.98
C ASN A 102 12.48 8.56 -10.66
N PRO A 103 12.41 7.24 -10.40
CA PRO A 103 11.48 6.35 -11.10
C PRO A 103 10.04 6.49 -10.63
N ILE A 104 9.77 7.18 -9.51
CA ILE A 104 8.46 7.34 -8.89
C ILE A 104 8.14 8.81 -8.71
N ALA A 105 6.97 9.24 -9.20
CA ALA A 105 6.40 10.56 -8.90
C ALA A 105 5.65 10.50 -7.55
N PHE A 106 6.38 10.59 -6.43
CA PHE A 106 5.79 10.43 -5.09
C PHE A 106 4.70 11.44 -4.77
N VAL A 107 4.82 12.68 -5.22
CA VAL A 107 3.78 13.71 -5.01
C VAL A 107 2.45 13.29 -5.67
N GLU A 108 2.52 12.77 -6.88
CA GLU A 108 1.34 12.27 -7.59
C GLU A 108 0.78 10.99 -6.96
N ALA A 109 1.66 10.08 -6.52
CA ALA A 109 1.27 8.88 -5.82
C ALA A 109 0.55 9.21 -4.50
N GLU A 110 1.10 10.13 -3.72
CA GLU A 110 0.50 10.59 -2.46
C GLU A 110 -0.89 11.19 -2.69
N ARG A 111 -0.99 12.13 -3.65
CA ARG A 111 -2.26 12.77 -4.01
C ARG A 111 -3.31 11.73 -4.40
N TYR A 112 -2.93 10.79 -5.28
CA TYR A 112 -3.84 9.72 -5.74
C TYR A 112 -4.26 8.80 -4.59
N LEU A 113 -3.32 8.28 -3.80
CA LEU A 113 -3.60 7.32 -2.73
C LEU A 113 -4.49 7.91 -1.63
N LYS A 114 -4.25 9.16 -1.24
CA LYS A 114 -5.09 9.89 -0.27
C LYS A 114 -6.51 10.11 -0.81
N CYS A 115 -6.61 10.55 -2.06
CA CYS A 115 -7.91 10.74 -2.73
C CYS A 115 -8.66 9.41 -2.89
N ALA A 116 -8.01 8.36 -3.38
CA ALA A 116 -8.62 7.06 -3.60
C ALA A 116 -9.08 6.40 -2.29
N SER A 117 -8.27 6.47 -1.23
CA SER A 117 -8.65 6.00 0.10
C SER A 117 -9.92 6.69 0.61
N THR A 118 -10.00 8.01 0.45
CA THR A 118 -11.19 8.81 0.80
C THR A 118 -12.38 8.42 -0.07
N PHE A 119 -12.19 8.28 -1.38
CA PHE A 119 -13.25 7.87 -2.31
C PHE A 119 -13.83 6.50 -1.94
N TRP A 120 -12.99 5.49 -1.68
CA TRP A 120 -13.48 4.16 -1.33
C TRP A 120 -14.23 4.14 -0.01
N ASN A 121 -13.92 5.04 0.93
CA ASN A 121 -14.70 5.20 2.17
C ASN A 121 -16.11 5.75 1.93
N THR A 122 -16.38 6.40 0.79
CA THR A 122 -17.73 6.89 0.45
C THR A 122 -18.65 5.81 -0.10
N LEU A 123 -18.10 4.65 -0.47
CA LEU A 123 -18.87 3.57 -1.05
C LEU A 123 -19.80 2.95 0.01
N ALA A 124 -21.05 2.70 -0.38
CA ALA A 124 -22.01 2.07 0.49
C ALA A 124 -21.60 0.61 0.79
N ALA A 125 -21.71 0.22 2.05
CA ALA A 125 -21.53 -1.18 2.42
C ALA A 125 -22.62 -2.05 1.78
N ASN A 126 -22.23 -3.20 1.27
CA ASN A 126 -23.14 -4.24 0.77
C ASN A 126 -22.98 -5.57 1.55
N GLY A 127 -22.04 -5.61 2.48
CA GLY A 127 -21.91 -6.64 3.49
C GLY A 127 -22.38 -6.17 4.87
N SER A 128 -22.50 -7.09 5.80
CA SER A 128 -22.88 -6.83 7.19
C SER A 128 -21.78 -7.29 8.15
N GLY A 129 -21.76 -6.72 9.34
CA GLY A 129 -20.84 -7.12 10.40
C GLY A 129 -21.55 -7.25 11.75
N ALA A 130 -21.06 -8.16 12.56
CA ALA A 130 -21.52 -8.37 13.92
C ALA A 130 -20.34 -8.70 14.84
N VAL A 131 -20.41 -8.24 16.08
CA VAL A 131 -19.47 -8.62 17.15
C VAL A 131 -20.18 -9.50 18.14
N LEU A 132 -19.69 -10.72 18.31
CA LEU A 132 -20.20 -11.69 19.28
C LEU A 132 -19.02 -12.26 20.06
N PHE A 133 -19.07 -12.21 21.38
CA PHE A 133 -17.97 -12.64 22.25
C PHE A 133 -16.61 -12.05 21.85
N ASN A 134 -16.60 -10.75 21.53
CA ASN A 134 -15.43 -10.02 21.03
C ASN A 134 -14.83 -10.56 19.72
N GLN A 135 -15.54 -11.42 19.00
CA GLN A 135 -15.18 -11.79 17.63
C GLN A 135 -16.00 -10.97 16.63
N LEU A 136 -15.32 -10.27 15.75
CA LEU A 136 -15.94 -9.59 14.61
C LEU A 136 -16.15 -10.60 13.47
N THR A 137 -17.38 -10.74 12.99
CA THR A 137 -17.70 -11.48 11.75
C THR A 137 -18.22 -10.50 10.72
N LEU A 138 -17.53 -10.42 9.58
CA LEU A 138 -17.93 -9.67 8.40
C LEU A 138 -18.52 -10.64 7.39
N THR A 139 -19.80 -10.45 7.00
CA THR A 139 -20.50 -11.37 6.10
C THR A 139 -20.92 -10.66 4.81
N GLY A 140 -20.45 -11.15 3.68
CA GLY A 140 -20.81 -10.69 2.34
C GLY A 140 -21.19 -11.85 1.44
N ILE A 141 -22.08 -11.61 0.48
CA ILE A 141 -22.60 -12.63 -0.44
C ILE A 141 -22.37 -12.28 -1.91
N ASN A 142 -21.76 -11.13 -2.18
CA ASN A 142 -21.51 -10.69 -3.56
C ASN A 142 -20.30 -11.44 -4.14
N GLU A 143 -20.45 -12.02 -5.31
CA GLU A 143 -19.39 -12.81 -5.98
C GLU A 143 -18.21 -11.95 -6.48
N ASN A 144 -18.41 -10.64 -6.64
CA ASN A 144 -17.39 -9.74 -7.19
C ASN A 144 -16.74 -8.85 -6.12
N LEU A 145 -17.55 -8.09 -5.38
CA LEU A 145 -17.03 -7.10 -4.41
C LEU A 145 -17.94 -7.02 -3.18
N ASN A 146 -17.34 -7.22 -2.01
CA ASN A 146 -18.00 -7.00 -0.73
C ASN A 146 -17.34 -5.84 0.00
N ILE A 147 -18.16 -4.90 0.44
CA ILE A 147 -17.75 -3.67 1.11
C ILE A 147 -18.29 -3.67 2.53
N PHE A 148 -17.38 -3.47 3.49
CA PHE A 148 -17.70 -3.37 4.91
C PHE A 148 -17.21 -2.01 5.43
N ASN A 149 -18.08 -1.30 6.17
CA ASN A 149 -17.78 0.01 6.74
C ASN A 149 -18.04 -0.02 8.23
N PHE A 150 -17.04 0.28 9.05
CA PHE A 150 -17.23 0.41 10.50
C PHE A 150 -16.21 1.37 11.13
N ASP A 151 -16.47 1.80 12.35
CA ASP A 151 -15.56 2.59 13.17
C ASP A 151 -14.66 1.66 13.99
N GLY A 152 -13.34 1.86 13.91
CA GLY A 152 -12.35 1.02 14.59
C GLY A 152 -12.34 1.18 16.12
N GLY A 153 -12.86 2.30 16.63
CA GLY A 153 -13.01 2.56 18.06
C GLY A 153 -14.35 2.12 18.64
N ASN A 154 -15.35 1.87 17.77
CA ASN A 154 -16.70 1.46 18.18
C ASN A 154 -17.37 0.63 17.08
N ILE A 155 -16.96 -0.61 16.94
CA ILE A 155 -17.35 -1.50 15.84
C ILE A 155 -18.86 -1.75 15.87
N TYR A 156 -19.54 -1.31 14.81
CA TYR A 156 -21.01 -1.41 14.66
C TYR A 156 -21.82 -0.94 15.87
N GLY A 157 -21.30 0.02 16.65
CA GLY A 157 -22.01 0.59 17.82
C GLY A 157 -22.01 -0.30 19.06
N THR A 158 -21.17 -1.33 19.10
CA THR A 158 -21.12 -2.31 20.21
C THR A 158 -20.35 -1.83 21.43
N GLY A 159 -19.60 -0.73 21.31
CA GLY A 159 -18.65 -0.27 22.33
C GLY A 159 -17.31 -1.02 22.29
N ILE A 160 -17.14 -1.98 21.40
CA ILE A 160 -15.91 -2.77 21.24
C ILE A 160 -15.05 -2.12 20.15
N SER A 161 -13.77 -1.91 20.43
CA SER A 161 -12.77 -1.41 19.49
C SER A 161 -11.89 -2.54 18.92
N LEU A 162 -11.16 -2.24 17.82
CA LEU A 162 -10.31 -3.22 17.14
C LEU A 162 -9.30 -3.91 18.08
N ASN A 163 -8.73 -3.19 19.04
CA ASN A 163 -7.76 -3.76 19.97
C ASN A 163 -8.39 -4.66 21.07
N GLN A 164 -9.70 -4.63 21.20
CA GLN A 164 -10.44 -5.45 22.18
C GLN A 164 -11.01 -6.74 21.58
N LEU A 165 -10.88 -6.91 20.27
CA LEU A 165 -11.30 -8.14 19.61
C LEU A 165 -10.44 -9.33 20.05
N ASN A 166 -10.98 -10.53 19.89
CA ASN A 166 -10.28 -11.80 20.02
C ASN A 166 -10.17 -12.56 18.68
N GLY A 167 -10.70 -11.99 17.62
CA GLY A 167 -10.63 -12.52 16.26
C GLY A 167 -11.46 -11.72 15.26
N ILE A 168 -11.10 -11.84 13.98
CA ILE A 168 -11.88 -11.31 12.86
C ILE A 168 -12.12 -12.45 11.88
N ASN A 169 -13.38 -12.72 11.53
CA ASN A 169 -13.75 -13.71 10.53
C ASN A 169 -14.41 -13.01 9.33
N ILE A 170 -13.81 -13.12 8.17
CA ILE A 170 -14.34 -12.59 6.91
C ILE A 170 -15.02 -13.73 6.15
N VAL A 171 -16.33 -13.68 6.08
CA VAL A 171 -17.18 -14.68 5.41
C VAL A 171 -17.71 -14.09 4.10
N ALA A 172 -17.21 -14.57 2.98
CA ALA A 172 -17.64 -14.12 1.64
C ALA A 172 -17.17 -15.14 0.58
N PRO A 173 -17.64 -15.06 -0.67
CA PRO A 173 -17.12 -15.90 -1.75
C PRO A 173 -15.60 -15.76 -1.89
N LEU A 174 -14.90 -16.88 -2.11
CA LEU A 174 -13.41 -16.91 -2.06
C LEU A 174 -12.76 -16.04 -3.13
N ASN A 175 -13.39 -15.92 -4.30
CA ASN A 175 -12.87 -15.15 -5.42
C ASN A 175 -13.28 -13.67 -5.38
N ALA A 176 -14.17 -13.27 -4.48
CA ALA A 176 -14.63 -11.90 -4.37
C ALA A 176 -13.53 -10.99 -3.83
N THR A 177 -13.50 -9.77 -4.31
CA THR A 177 -12.75 -8.67 -3.72
C THR A 177 -13.42 -8.24 -2.41
N ILE A 178 -12.62 -8.01 -1.39
CA ILE A 178 -13.06 -7.55 -0.07
C ILE A 178 -12.46 -6.17 0.20
N LEU A 179 -13.31 -5.18 0.38
CA LEU A 179 -12.93 -3.83 0.82
C LEU A 179 -13.46 -3.60 2.23
N ILE A 180 -12.57 -3.35 3.17
CA ILE A 180 -12.89 -3.09 4.57
C ILE A 180 -12.48 -1.66 4.89
N ASN A 181 -13.44 -0.74 4.97
CA ASN A 181 -13.22 0.63 5.39
C ASN A 181 -13.34 0.72 6.91
N VAL A 182 -12.23 1.04 7.56
CA VAL A 182 -12.16 1.21 9.01
C VAL A 182 -11.91 2.68 9.31
N ARG A 183 -12.92 3.36 9.84
CA ARG A 183 -12.84 4.76 10.24
C ARG A 183 -12.21 4.92 11.61
N GLY A 184 -11.73 6.12 11.89
CA GLY A 184 -11.10 6.51 13.13
C GLY A 184 -9.68 7.02 12.92
N THR A 185 -9.28 7.97 13.75
CA THR A 185 -7.96 8.65 13.65
C THR A 185 -6.84 7.88 14.33
N ASN A 186 -7.17 7.05 15.31
CA ASN A 186 -6.23 6.22 16.04
C ASN A 186 -6.61 4.74 15.88
N ILE A 187 -5.91 4.03 15.03
CA ILE A 187 -6.14 2.62 14.74
C ILE A 187 -5.12 1.77 15.50
N GLN A 188 -5.64 0.82 16.26
CA GLN A 188 -4.82 -0.14 17.00
C GLN A 188 -5.39 -1.54 16.84
N PHE A 189 -4.60 -2.46 16.30
CA PHE A 189 -4.92 -3.88 16.30
C PHE A 189 -4.56 -4.49 17.66
N GLY A 190 -5.37 -5.45 18.10
CA GLY A 190 -5.04 -6.30 19.25
C GLY A 190 -4.13 -7.46 18.86
N SER A 191 -4.09 -8.48 19.71
CA SER A 191 -3.36 -9.71 19.44
C SER A 191 -4.35 -10.86 19.21
N TYR A 192 -4.68 -11.12 17.95
CA TYR A 192 -5.67 -12.11 17.56
C TYR A 192 -5.46 -12.63 16.14
N GLN A 193 -6.24 -13.64 15.79
CA GLN A 193 -6.22 -14.29 14.48
C GLN A 193 -7.25 -13.69 13.53
N ILE A 194 -6.89 -13.62 12.25
CA ILE A 194 -7.83 -13.32 11.15
C ILE A 194 -8.19 -14.63 10.44
N PHE A 195 -9.49 -14.85 10.25
CA PHE A 195 -10.06 -16.02 9.60
C PHE A 195 -10.71 -15.65 8.28
N ARG A 196 -10.72 -16.58 7.36
CA ARG A 196 -11.43 -16.51 6.09
C ARG A 196 -12.37 -17.70 5.97
N ASN A 197 -13.69 -17.45 5.98
CA ASN A 197 -14.72 -18.49 6.01
C ASN A 197 -14.52 -19.51 7.16
N GLY A 198 -14.20 -19.04 8.35
CA GLY A 198 -14.03 -19.85 9.55
C GLY A 198 -12.70 -20.61 9.66
N ILE A 199 -11.80 -20.49 8.68
CA ILE A 199 -10.46 -21.09 8.69
C ILE A 199 -9.43 -19.97 8.81
N VAL A 200 -8.31 -20.21 9.50
CA VAL A 200 -7.20 -19.25 9.55
C VAL A 200 -6.85 -18.76 8.15
N ALA A 201 -6.83 -17.45 7.95
CA ALA A 201 -6.56 -16.88 6.64
C ALA A 201 -5.16 -17.26 6.14
N THR A 202 -5.04 -17.40 4.83
CA THR A 202 -3.78 -17.72 4.15
C THR A 202 -3.23 -16.52 3.41
N ARG A 203 -1.95 -16.57 3.06
CA ARG A 203 -1.30 -15.54 2.24
C ARG A 203 -2.04 -15.31 0.92
N GLU A 204 -2.52 -16.37 0.27
CA GLU A 204 -3.30 -16.27 -0.97
C GLU A 204 -4.62 -15.52 -0.77
N ASN A 205 -5.33 -15.75 0.35
CA ASN A 205 -6.55 -15.01 0.67
C ASN A 205 -6.29 -13.48 0.75
N ALA A 206 -5.12 -13.08 1.23
CA ALA A 206 -4.72 -11.69 1.38
C ALA A 206 -4.78 -10.91 0.06
N ARG A 207 -4.49 -11.55 -1.07
CA ARG A 207 -4.41 -10.93 -2.40
C ARG A 207 -5.74 -10.37 -2.91
N LYS A 208 -6.86 -10.66 -2.25
CA LYS A 208 -8.21 -10.16 -2.58
C LYS A 208 -8.79 -9.24 -1.50
N ILE A 209 -8.04 -8.93 -0.46
CA ILE A 209 -8.52 -8.15 0.69
C ILE A 209 -7.78 -6.82 0.76
N VAL A 210 -8.52 -5.74 0.96
CA VAL A 210 -7.99 -4.40 1.25
C VAL A 210 -8.59 -3.88 2.55
N TRP A 211 -7.72 -3.51 3.48
CA TRP A 211 -8.03 -2.74 4.67
C TRP A 211 -7.74 -1.28 4.39
N ASN A 212 -8.78 -0.47 4.24
CA ASN A 212 -8.69 0.96 3.99
C ASN A 212 -8.95 1.74 5.27
N PHE A 213 -7.99 2.60 5.63
CA PHE A 213 -8.03 3.45 6.83
C PHE A 213 -7.99 4.92 6.42
N PRO A 214 -9.10 5.49 5.94
CA PRO A 214 -9.12 6.79 5.27
C PRO A 214 -8.90 7.99 6.19
N GLU A 215 -9.01 7.78 7.51
CA GLU A 215 -8.92 8.85 8.52
C GLU A 215 -7.77 8.64 9.51
N ALA A 216 -7.08 7.48 9.44
CA ALA A 216 -6.06 7.13 10.41
C ALA A 216 -4.87 8.10 10.36
N LEU A 217 -4.57 8.71 11.50
CA LEU A 217 -3.36 9.51 11.73
C LEU A 217 -2.28 8.67 12.43
N THR A 218 -2.70 7.69 13.24
CA THR A 218 -1.83 6.68 13.84
C THR A 218 -2.37 5.29 13.53
N TRP A 219 -1.46 4.36 13.24
CA TRP A 219 -1.78 2.96 12.97
C TRP A 219 -0.77 2.06 13.68
N THR A 220 -1.24 1.21 14.58
CA THR A 220 -0.37 0.33 15.36
C THR A 220 -0.80 -1.12 15.30
N ASN A 221 0.17 -2.00 15.20
CA ASN A 221 -0.03 -3.44 15.21
C ASN A 221 1.12 -4.13 15.93
N SER A 222 0.78 -4.91 16.95
CA SER A 222 1.71 -5.76 17.66
C SER A 222 1.25 -7.20 17.56
N THR A 223 2.07 -8.08 17.01
CA THR A 223 1.89 -9.53 16.95
C THR A 223 0.81 -10.06 16.00
N THR A 224 -0.14 -9.26 15.51
CA THR A 224 -1.18 -9.76 14.60
C THR A 224 -0.67 -9.87 13.17
N ALA A 225 -0.92 -11.03 12.54
CA ALA A 225 -0.74 -11.19 11.10
C ALA A 225 -1.96 -10.59 10.36
N ILE A 226 -1.73 -9.51 9.62
CA ILE A 226 -2.75 -8.89 8.77
C ILE A 226 -2.77 -9.61 7.42
N TYR A 227 -3.92 -10.10 7.02
CA TYR A 227 -4.15 -10.68 5.70
C TYR A 227 -4.96 -9.70 4.85
N GLY A 228 -4.30 -9.12 3.88
CA GLY A 228 -4.81 -8.08 2.99
C GLY A 228 -3.87 -6.89 2.90
N SER A 229 -4.03 -6.14 1.83
CA SER A 229 -3.31 -4.88 1.66
C SER A 229 -3.80 -3.85 2.66
N VAL A 230 -2.88 -3.05 3.20
CA VAL A 230 -3.16 -1.97 4.16
C VAL A 230 -2.97 -0.64 3.47
N LEU A 231 -4.05 0.12 3.36
CA LEU A 231 -4.06 1.46 2.80
C LEU A 231 -4.40 2.48 3.89
N ALA A 232 -3.37 3.11 4.46
CA ALA A 232 -3.50 4.14 5.49
C ALA A 232 -2.61 5.35 5.16
N PRO A 233 -2.90 6.08 4.06
CA PRO A 233 -1.98 7.04 3.47
C PRO A 233 -1.77 8.32 4.30
N PHE A 234 -2.56 8.50 5.37
CA PHE A 234 -2.40 9.62 6.31
C PHE A 234 -1.70 9.21 7.61
N ALA A 235 -1.51 7.90 7.84
CA ALA A 235 -1.09 7.38 9.13
C ALA A 235 0.42 7.32 9.31
N ALA A 236 0.88 7.72 10.49
CA ALA A 236 2.15 7.28 11.05
C ALA A 236 1.95 5.87 11.63
N ALA A 237 2.59 4.88 11.02
CA ALA A 237 2.47 3.48 11.41
C ALA A 237 3.64 3.03 12.29
N ASN A 238 3.32 2.23 13.30
CA ASN A 238 4.29 1.55 14.15
C ASN A 238 3.90 0.08 14.33
N THR A 239 4.86 -0.80 14.09
CA THR A 239 4.65 -2.24 14.18
C THR A 239 5.68 -2.92 15.07
N THR A 240 5.25 -3.97 15.78
CA THR A 240 6.12 -4.76 16.64
C THR A 240 5.84 -6.24 16.44
N TYR A 241 6.82 -7.02 15.97
CA TYR A 241 6.73 -8.47 15.78
C TYR A 241 5.44 -8.93 15.09
N SER A 242 5.05 -8.23 14.03
CA SER A 242 3.83 -8.51 13.27
C SER A 242 4.14 -8.89 11.83
N GLN A 243 3.12 -9.29 11.09
CA GLN A 243 3.21 -9.58 9.67
C GLN A 243 2.12 -8.85 8.91
N ILE A 244 2.43 -8.37 7.72
CA ILE A 244 1.44 -7.79 6.80
C ILE A 244 1.59 -8.48 5.45
N ASN A 245 0.51 -9.12 5.01
CA ASN A 245 0.46 -9.87 3.76
C ASN A 245 -0.29 -9.04 2.71
N GLY A 246 0.44 -8.29 1.89
CA GLY A 246 -0.16 -7.44 0.85
C GLY A 246 0.65 -6.19 0.54
N ASN A 247 0.04 -5.27 -0.22
CA ASN A 247 0.58 -3.92 -0.37
C ASN A 247 0.42 -3.15 0.94
N ILE A 248 1.42 -2.37 1.30
CA ILE A 248 1.46 -1.57 2.53
C ILE A 248 1.67 -0.12 2.14
N VAL A 249 0.71 0.75 2.46
CA VAL A 249 0.79 2.19 2.18
C VAL A 249 0.58 2.96 3.48
N PHE A 250 1.61 3.70 3.90
CA PHE A 250 1.57 4.58 5.07
C PHE A 250 2.18 5.95 4.77
N ALA A 251 1.81 6.96 5.56
CA ALA A 251 2.49 8.27 5.53
C ALA A 251 3.92 8.17 6.08
N SER A 252 4.11 7.43 7.17
CA SER A 252 5.43 7.03 7.68
C SER A 252 5.34 5.63 8.29
N PHE A 253 6.47 4.90 8.32
CA PHE A 253 6.46 3.52 8.78
C PHE A 253 7.68 3.22 9.65
N THR A 254 7.43 2.76 10.86
CA THR A 254 8.46 2.35 11.82
C THR A 254 8.19 0.96 12.38
N GLY A 255 9.24 0.28 12.81
CA GLY A 255 9.12 -1.01 13.51
C GLY A 255 9.78 -2.18 12.80
N ASN A 256 9.20 -3.36 12.98
CA ASN A 256 9.78 -4.62 12.52
C ASN A 256 8.74 -5.64 12.02
N ALA A 257 7.66 -5.17 11.39
CA ALA A 257 6.75 -6.07 10.70
C ALA A 257 7.44 -6.73 9.51
N GLU A 258 7.29 -8.03 9.39
CA GLU A 258 7.62 -8.78 8.18
C GLU A 258 6.57 -8.45 7.10
N SER A 259 7.03 -8.11 5.89
CA SER A 259 6.16 -7.68 4.79
C SER A 259 6.18 -8.73 3.68
N HIS A 260 5.10 -9.51 3.60
CA HIS A 260 4.98 -10.57 2.59
C HIS A 260 4.46 -10.02 1.25
N ASN A 261 5.06 -10.47 0.15
CA ASN A 261 4.80 -9.98 -1.20
C ASN A 261 3.51 -10.54 -1.82
N GLU A 262 2.39 -10.36 -1.13
CA GLU A 262 1.07 -10.78 -1.59
C GLU A 262 0.31 -9.60 -2.22
N LEU A 263 0.82 -9.09 -3.35
CA LEU A 263 0.25 -7.92 -4.01
C LEU A 263 -1.23 -8.14 -4.37
N PHE A 264 -2.01 -7.10 -4.18
CA PHE A 264 -3.45 -7.10 -4.43
C PHE A 264 -3.77 -7.35 -5.92
N ILE A 265 -4.62 -8.32 -6.18
CA ILE A 265 -5.08 -8.73 -7.52
C ILE A 265 -6.60 -8.59 -7.71
N GLY A 266 -7.30 -8.06 -6.70
CA GLY A 266 -8.73 -7.78 -6.79
C GLY A 266 -9.02 -6.55 -7.65
N GLU A 267 -10.30 -6.26 -7.82
CA GLU A 267 -10.77 -5.08 -8.53
C GLU A 267 -11.55 -4.19 -7.57
N LEU A 268 -11.14 -2.92 -7.44
CA LEU A 268 -11.85 -1.88 -6.72
C LEU A 268 -12.52 -0.94 -7.71
N PRO A 269 -13.63 -0.28 -7.34
CA PRO A 269 -14.22 0.79 -8.14
C PRO A 269 -13.18 1.87 -8.45
N GLU A 270 -13.11 2.26 -9.72
CA GLU A 270 -12.12 3.22 -10.18
C GLU A 270 -12.36 4.60 -9.56
N ALA A 271 -11.37 5.14 -8.87
CA ALA A 271 -11.38 6.49 -8.31
C ALA A 271 -11.05 7.53 -9.41
N THR A 272 -11.92 7.65 -10.40
CA THR A 272 -11.71 8.48 -11.61
C THR A 272 -11.48 9.95 -11.28
N SER A 273 -12.17 10.48 -10.27
CA SER A 273 -12.00 11.87 -9.80
C SER A 273 -10.63 12.13 -9.20
N CYS A 274 -9.89 11.07 -8.84
CA CYS A 274 -8.56 11.15 -8.26
C CYS A 274 -7.44 11.10 -9.30
N LEU A 275 -7.76 10.79 -10.54
CA LEU A 275 -6.79 10.78 -11.65
C LEU A 275 -6.38 12.21 -12.01
N PRO A 276 -5.16 12.43 -12.54
CA PRO A 276 -4.76 13.72 -13.06
C PRO A 276 -5.73 14.17 -14.18
N VAL A 277 -6.12 15.44 -14.17
CA VAL A 277 -6.89 16.00 -15.26
C VAL A 277 -6.01 16.04 -16.50
N SER A 278 -6.36 15.28 -17.53
CA SER A 278 -5.70 15.39 -18.85
C SER A 278 -6.02 16.76 -19.44
N THR A 279 -5.12 17.72 -19.29
CA THR A 279 -5.17 18.98 -20.04
C THR A 279 -4.79 18.69 -21.49
N THR A 280 -5.77 18.41 -22.34
CA THR A 280 -5.58 18.49 -23.79
C THR A 280 -5.37 19.96 -24.14
N THR A 281 -4.12 20.36 -24.29
CA THR A 281 -3.78 21.66 -24.91
C THR A 281 -4.13 21.56 -26.39
N SER A 282 -5.32 22.04 -26.78
CA SER A 282 -5.67 22.23 -28.17
C SER A 282 -4.83 23.40 -28.70
N THR A 283 -3.73 23.07 -29.36
CA THR A 283 -2.98 24.04 -30.17
C THR A 283 -3.85 24.39 -31.39
N SER A 284 -4.58 25.49 -31.32
CA SER A 284 -5.23 26.07 -32.50
C SER A 284 -4.12 26.64 -33.39
N THR A 285 -3.77 25.94 -34.45
CA THR A 285 -2.95 26.46 -35.54
C THR A 285 -3.81 27.43 -36.33
N THR A 286 -3.60 28.72 -36.09
CA THR A 286 -4.14 29.77 -36.97
C THR A 286 -3.34 29.78 -38.28
N SER A 287 -3.89 29.21 -39.35
CA SER A 287 -3.33 29.31 -40.70
C SER A 287 -3.58 30.73 -41.21
N THR A 288 -2.55 31.55 -41.26
CA THR A 288 -2.58 32.83 -42.01
C THR A 288 -2.39 32.53 -43.48
N THR A 289 -3.48 32.68 -44.24
CA THR A 289 -3.46 32.68 -45.70
C THR A 289 -2.95 34.06 -46.17
N SER A 290 -1.73 34.13 -46.66
CA SER A 290 -1.19 35.29 -47.35
C SER A 290 -1.66 35.26 -48.79
N SER A 291 -2.58 36.17 -49.16
CA SER A 291 -2.97 36.44 -50.55
C SER A 291 -1.94 37.37 -51.21
N SER A 292 -1.20 36.86 -52.19
CA SER A 292 -0.37 37.66 -53.08
C SER A 292 -1.22 38.25 -54.16
N THR A 293 -1.38 39.57 -54.21
CA THR A 293 -1.90 40.31 -55.33
C THR A 293 -0.79 40.62 -56.33
N THR A 294 -0.85 40.04 -57.52
CA THR A 294 -0.04 40.43 -58.69
C THR A 294 -0.80 41.54 -59.39
N SER A 295 -0.18 42.73 -59.47
CA SER A 295 -0.62 43.82 -60.37
C SER A 295 0.23 43.77 -61.63
N SER A 296 -0.46 43.75 -62.80
CA SER A 296 0.03 43.97 -64.15
C SER A 296 0.20 45.45 -64.44
#